data_4458bd2260b53eb8fd4b10f0d7b67c1d
#
_entry.id   4458bd2260b53eb8fd4b10f0d7b67c1d
#
_cell.length_a   1.000
_cell.length_b   1.000
_cell.length_c   1.000
_cell.angle_alpha   90.00
_cell.angle_beta   90.00
_cell.angle_gamma   90.00
#
_symmetry.space_group_name_H-M   'P 1'
#
loop_
_entity.id
_entity.type
_entity.pdbx_description
1 polymer ?
#
loop_
_entity_poly.entity_id
_entity_poly.type
_entity_poly.pdbx_seq_one_letter_code
_entity_poly.pdbx_strand_id
1 'polypeptide(L)'
;MQSLTLTKQQLQQMITHVDAQAPLEACGLLAGLDSKVESVIEVANQAQSAVQFVMEPIGQLKAFEWMESNGMELIGIFHSHPAGPETPSPTDIK
;
A
#
# COMPACT_ATOMS: atom_id res chain seq x y z
N MET A 1 17.36 -8.93 2.82
CA MET A 1 16.10 -8.20 2.67
C MET A 1 16.38 -6.73 2.49
N GLN A 2 15.80 -6.13 1.48
CA GLN A 2 15.97 -4.70 1.25
C GLN A 2 15.05 -3.90 2.15
N SER A 3 15.58 -2.80 2.69
CA SER A 3 14.78 -1.82 3.42
C SER A 3 14.23 -0.81 2.42
N LEU A 4 12.99 -0.40 2.64
CA LEU A 4 12.39 0.67 1.86
C LEU A 4 12.57 1.99 2.61
N THR A 5 12.84 3.05 1.86
CA THR A 5 12.96 4.39 2.43
C THR A 5 11.66 5.13 2.24
N LEU A 6 11.06 5.55 3.35
CA LEU A 6 9.79 6.28 3.39
C LEU A 6 9.98 7.61 4.10
N THR A 7 9.26 8.64 3.66
CA THR A 7 9.18 9.90 4.42
C THR A 7 8.12 9.76 5.50
N LYS A 8 8.18 10.66 6.50
CA LYS A 8 7.14 10.72 7.54
C LYS A 8 5.77 11.00 6.93
N GLN A 9 5.74 11.84 5.89
CA GLN A 9 4.51 12.20 5.21
C GLN A 9 3.90 10.99 4.51
N GLN A 10 4.73 10.17 3.87
CA GLN A 10 4.28 8.95 3.21
C GLN A 10 3.73 7.96 4.24
N LEU A 11 4.42 7.78 5.35
CA LEU A 11 3.95 6.91 6.43
C LEU A 11 2.62 7.39 6.97
N GLN A 12 2.47 8.71 7.17
CA GLN A 12 1.22 9.29 7.64
C GLN A 12 0.09 9.04 6.65
N GLN A 13 0.37 9.12 5.36
CA GLN A 13 -0.63 8.82 4.32
C GLN A 13 -1.12 7.38 4.43
N MET A 14 -0.19 6.43 4.64
CA MET A 14 -0.54 5.02 4.80
C MET A 14 -1.43 4.82 6.03
N ILE A 15 -1.05 5.43 7.15
CA ILE A 15 -1.81 5.33 8.41
C ILE A 15 -3.21 5.92 8.24
N THR A 16 -3.31 7.07 7.60
CA THR A 16 -4.60 7.72 7.35
C THR A 16 -5.50 6.84 6.50
N HIS A 17 -4.94 6.21 5.47
CA HIS A 17 -5.70 5.30 4.61
C HIS A 17 -6.19 4.08 5.40
N VAL A 18 -5.31 3.49 6.20
CA VAL A 18 -5.65 2.33 7.04
C VAL A 18 -6.79 2.68 8.00
N ASP A 19 -6.69 3.83 8.66
CA ASP A 19 -7.72 4.28 9.60
C ASP A 19 -9.05 4.54 8.89
N ALA A 20 -8.99 5.12 7.70
CA ALA A 20 -10.20 5.43 6.93
C ALA A 20 -10.92 4.17 6.45
N GLN A 21 -10.19 3.08 6.23
CA GLN A 21 -10.78 1.82 5.76
C GLN A 21 -11.24 0.92 6.90
N ALA A 22 -10.80 1.16 8.13
CA ALA A 22 -11.18 0.32 9.25
C ALA A 22 -12.70 0.23 9.38
N PRO A 23 -13.30 -0.92 9.72
CA PRO A 23 -12.65 -2.18 10.13
C PRO A 23 -12.24 -3.10 8.96
N LEU A 24 -12.31 -2.63 7.74
CA LEU A 24 -11.89 -3.42 6.58
C LEU A 24 -10.38 -3.37 6.45
N GLU A 25 -9.81 -4.43 5.88
CA GLU A 25 -8.39 -4.46 5.59
C GLU A 25 -8.09 -3.47 4.46
N ALA A 26 -7.13 -2.57 4.69
CA ALA A 26 -6.69 -1.61 3.69
C ALA A 26 -5.50 -2.15 2.92
N CYS A 27 -5.34 -1.72 1.69
CA CYS A 27 -4.21 -2.11 0.86
C CYS A 27 -3.79 -0.97 -0.05
N GLY A 28 -2.57 -1.08 -0.56
CA GLY A 28 -2.03 -0.10 -1.48
C GLY A 28 -0.70 -0.53 -2.06
N LEU A 29 -0.18 0.31 -2.94
CA LEU A 29 1.05 0.07 -3.66
C LEU A 29 2.07 1.14 -3.32
N LEU A 30 3.34 0.74 -3.29
CA LEU A 30 4.45 1.66 -3.08
C LEU A 30 5.24 1.72 -4.39
N ALA A 31 5.31 2.90 -4.97
CA ALA A 31 5.99 3.14 -6.24
C ALA A 31 7.26 3.95 -6.01
N GLY A 32 8.29 3.67 -6.77
CA GLY A 32 9.54 4.42 -6.64
C GLY A 32 10.66 3.78 -7.44
N LEU A 33 11.90 4.05 -7.00
CA LEU A 33 13.11 3.53 -7.61
C LEU A 33 14.12 3.19 -6.51
N ASP A 34 14.89 2.12 -6.72
CA ASP A 34 16.03 1.78 -5.86
C ASP A 34 15.69 1.75 -4.37
N SER A 35 14.59 1.14 -4.01
CA SER A 35 14.12 1.00 -2.63
C SER A 35 13.66 2.32 -1.99
N LYS A 36 13.62 3.40 -2.76
CA LYS A 36 13.12 4.68 -2.28
C LYS A 36 11.69 4.88 -2.76
N VAL A 37 10.76 5.00 -1.82
CA VAL A 37 9.36 5.23 -2.13
C VAL A 37 9.17 6.69 -2.58
N GLU A 38 8.66 6.85 -3.79
CA GLU A 38 8.33 8.15 -4.34
C GLU A 38 6.85 8.47 -4.18
N SER A 39 6.00 7.45 -4.20
CA SER A 39 4.56 7.65 -4.11
C SER A 39 3.88 6.48 -3.41
N VAL A 40 2.89 6.81 -2.60
CA VAL A 40 2.00 5.84 -1.95
C VAL A 40 0.67 5.88 -2.70
N ILE A 41 0.26 4.74 -3.25
CA ILE A 41 -0.96 4.65 -4.05
C ILE A 41 -1.99 3.82 -3.30
N GLU A 42 -3.08 4.46 -2.90
CA GLU A 42 -4.17 3.77 -2.22
C GLU A 42 -5.00 3.00 -3.24
N VAL A 43 -5.30 1.74 -2.94
CA VAL A 43 -6.10 0.89 -3.81
C VAL A 43 -7.26 0.32 -3.00
N ALA A 44 -8.43 0.26 -3.60
CA ALA A 44 -9.60 -0.28 -2.94
C ALA A 44 -9.44 -1.78 -2.68
N ASN A 45 -9.92 -2.23 -1.51
CA ASN A 45 -9.99 -3.63 -1.19
C ASN A 45 -11.32 -4.18 -1.73
N GLN A 46 -11.27 -4.89 -2.83
CA GLN A 46 -12.46 -5.44 -3.48
C GLN A 46 -13.16 -6.46 -2.59
N ALA A 47 -12.40 -7.17 -1.77
CA ALA A 47 -12.99 -8.19 -0.87
C ALA A 47 -13.80 -7.56 0.26
N GLN A 48 -13.54 -6.29 0.61
CA GLN A 48 -14.21 -5.59 1.70
C GLN A 48 -14.26 -6.43 2.97
N SER A 49 -13.09 -6.97 3.35
CA SER A 49 -12.96 -7.88 4.47
C SER A 49 -11.99 -7.33 5.51
N ALA A 50 -12.22 -7.72 6.78
CA ALA A 50 -11.32 -7.39 7.89
C ALA A 50 -10.16 -8.37 8.00
N VAL A 51 -10.17 -9.48 7.26
CA VAL A 51 -9.19 -10.54 7.41
C VAL A 51 -8.46 -10.89 6.11
N GLN A 52 -8.86 -10.32 5.00
CA GLN A 52 -8.18 -10.53 3.73
C GLN A 52 -8.37 -9.32 2.83
N PHE A 53 -7.50 -9.19 1.83
CA PHE A 53 -7.67 -8.14 0.83
C PHE A 53 -7.49 -8.70 -0.57
N VAL A 54 -8.24 -8.12 -1.49
CA VAL A 54 -8.06 -8.32 -2.93
C VAL A 54 -8.08 -6.94 -3.55
N MET A 55 -6.96 -6.51 -4.11
CA MET A 55 -6.89 -5.20 -4.72
C MET A 55 -7.83 -5.13 -5.93
N GLU A 56 -8.58 -4.04 -6.03
CA GLU A 56 -9.48 -3.83 -7.13
C GLU A 56 -8.67 -3.80 -8.45
N PRO A 57 -9.01 -4.66 -9.45
CA PRO A 57 -8.15 -4.81 -10.63
C PRO A 57 -7.98 -3.55 -11.47
N ILE A 58 -9.02 -2.76 -11.64
CA ILE A 58 -8.93 -1.52 -12.41
C ILE A 58 -8.05 -0.50 -11.69
N GLY A 59 -8.15 -0.45 -10.35
CA GLY A 59 -7.28 0.41 -9.55
C GLY A 59 -5.82 0.03 -9.71
N GLN A 60 -5.51 -1.28 -9.72
CA GLN A 60 -4.15 -1.76 -9.96
C GLN A 60 -3.67 -1.37 -11.35
N LEU A 61 -4.49 -1.59 -12.37
CA LEU A 61 -4.11 -1.27 -13.75
C LEU A 61 -3.79 0.22 -13.90
N LYS A 62 -4.64 1.07 -13.37
CA LYS A 62 -4.42 2.52 -13.42
C LYS A 62 -3.15 2.92 -12.68
N ALA A 63 -2.87 2.27 -11.54
CA ALA A 63 -1.65 2.53 -10.78
C ALA A 63 -0.41 2.16 -11.60
N PHE A 64 -0.41 1.00 -12.24
CA PHE A 64 0.72 0.56 -13.05
C PHE A 64 0.93 1.47 -14.26
N GLU A 65 -0.15 1.91 -14.91
CA GLU A 65 -0.05 2.85 -16.02
C GLU A 65 0.55 4.18 -15.56
N TRP A 66 0.13 4.66 -14.40
CA TRP A 66 0.65 5.89 -13.81
C TRP A 66 2.14 5.75 -13.47
N MET A 67 2.53 4.62 -12.88
CA MET A 67 3.93 4.35 -12.56
C MET A 67 4.80 4.37 -13.82
N GLU A 68 4.36 3.68 -14.86
CA GLU A 68 5.08 3.64 -16.13
C GLU A 68 5.23 5.03 -16.73
N SER A 69 4.17 5.81 -16.72
CA SER A 69 4.18 7.18 -17.25
C SER A 69 5.11 8.10 -16.48
N ASN A 70 5.37 7.80 -15.21
CA ASN A 70 6.21 8.62 -14.35
C ASN A 70 7.60 8.03 -14.09
N GLY A 71 7.96 6.98 -14.82
CA GLY A 71 9.27 6.35 -14.69
C GLY A 71 9.51 5.66 -13.35
N MET A 72 8.45 5.18 -12.71
CA MET A 72 8.54 4.49 -11.44
C MET A 72 8.25 3.01 -11.59
N GLU A 73 8.68 2.24 -10.59
CA GLU A 73 8.44 0.81 -10.49
C GLU A 73 7.64 0.48 -9.24
N LEU A 74 6.96 -0.64 -9.27
CA LEU A 74 6.34 -1.18 -8.06
C LEU A 74 7.44 -1.75 -7.18
N ILE A 75 7.64 -1.17 -6.00
CA ILE A 75 8.67 -1.62 -5.07
C ILE A 75 8.13 -2.18 -3.77
N GLY A 76 6.82 -2.10 -3.56
CA GLY A 76 6.22 -2.70 -2.39
C GLY A 76 4.71 -2.69 -2.43
N ILE A 77 4.14 -3.52 -1.56
CA ILE A 77 2.69 -3.60 -1.35
C ILE A 77 2.48 -3.50 0.15
N PHE A 78 1.48 -2.74 0.56
CA PHE A 78 1.15 -2.69 1.97
C PHE A 78 -0.31 -3.06 2.19
N HIS A 79 -0.58 -3.60 3.38
CA HIS A 79 -1.95 -3.88 3.81
C HIS A 79 -2.01 -3.87 5.33
N SER A 80 -3.20 -3.68 5.86
CA SER A 80 -3.42 -3.66 7.30
C SER A 80 -4.07 -4.96 7.75
N HIS A 81 -4.04 -5.19 9.08
CA HIS A 81 -4.67 -6.34 9.70
C HIS A 81 -5.57 -5.85 10.84
N PRO A 82 -6.70 -5.20 10.54
CA PRO A 82 -7.52 -4.60 11.60
C PRO A 82 -8.12 -5.63 12.57
N ALA A 83 -8.26 -6.89 12.15
CA ALA A 83 -8.76 -7.96 13.02
C ALA A 83 -7.62 -8.80 13.63
N GLY A 84 -6.38 -8.42 13.41
CA GLY A 84 -5.19 -9.15 13.89
C GLY A 84 -4.33 -8.30 14.80
N PRO A 85 -3.00 -8.44 14.70
CA PRO A 85 -2.08 -7.62 15.48
C PRO A 85 -2.32 -6.14 15.28
N GLU A 86 -2.07 -5.36 16.32
CA GLU A 86 -2.36 -3.92 16.31
C GLU A 86 -1.55 -3.13 15.31
N THR A 87 -0.36 -3.59 15.00
CA THR A 87 0.51 -2.90 14.06
C THR A 87 0.81 -3.77 12.86
N PRO A 88 0.91 -3.18 11.66
CA PRO A 88 1.37 -3.93 10.51
C PRO A 88 2.76 -4.48 10.75
N SER A 89 2.98 -5.72 10.36
CA SER A 89 4.30 -6.30 10.40
C SER A 89 5.20 -5.61 9.38
N PRO A 90 6.51 -5.44 9.66
CA PRO A 90 7.43 -4.94 8.64
C PRO A 90 7.45 -5.77 7.36
N THR A 91 7.03 -7.03 7.43
CA THR A 91 6.95 -7.88 6.25
C THR A 91 5.74 -7.57 5.37
N ASP A 92 4.79 -6.78 5.86
CA ASP A 92 3.63 -6.36 5.10
C ASP A 92 3.96 -5.19 4.17
N ILE A 93 5.14 -4.61 4.32
CA ILE A 93 5.63 -3.51 3.51
C ILE A 93 6.84 -4.01 2.74
N LYS A 94 6.72 -4.13 1.43
CA LYS A 94 7.79 -4.68 0.60
C LYS A 94 8.18 -3.75 -0.50
#